data_95f602b1ee264c30d098311a5d26b064
#
_entry.id   95f602b1ee264c30d098311a5d26b064
#
_cell.length_a   1.000
_cell.length_b   1.000
_cell.length_c   1.000
_cell.angle_alpha   90.00
_cell.angle_beta   90.00
_cell.angle_gamma   90.00
#
_symmetry.space_group_name_H-M   'P 1'
#
loop_
_entity.id
_entity.type
_entity.pdbx_description
1 polymer ?
#
loop_
_entity_poly.entity_id
_entity_poly.type
_entity_poly.pdbx_seq_one_letter_code
_entity_poly.pdbx_strand_id
1 'polypeptide(L)'
;AMAEERQDYILALYLARYAGLRIHECFRMDTAMAERALRENALTVKGKGGKVRIVPIEDDRITMMLQRLLDKTERGQKLLADGVPTDRAINGMQQFILRHRDTICDPTVPDRRITFHGLRHTYAAEKYTSLVSGGMTPLDAHFTVSRLLGHERPDITDIYLASVKGGSARGE
;
A
#
# COMPACT_ATOMS: atom_id res chain seq x y z
N ALA A 1 -3.99 22.05 -9.06
CA ALA A 1 -5.41 21.78 -9.36
C ALA A 1 -5.72 20.27 -9.35
N MET A 2 -5.02 19.42 -10.12
CA MET A 2 -5.30 17.97 -10.15
C MET A 2 -5.03 17.25 -8.81
N ALA A 3 -4.07 17.70 -8.01
CA ALA A 3 -3.75 17.10 -6.72
C ALA A 3 -4.78 17.39 -5.62
N GLU A 4 -5.57 18.46 -5.74
CA GLU A 4 -6.62 18.79 -4.78
C GLU A 4 -7.92 18.03 -5.01
N GLU A 5 -8.22 17.68 -6.27
CA GLU A 5 -9.49 17.01 -6.63
C GLU A 5 -9.51 15.51 -6.32
N ARG A 6 -8.35 14.83 -6.20
CA ARG A 6 -8.27 13.38 -6.04
C ARG A 6 -7.38 12.96 -4.86
N GLN A 7 -7.59 13.61 -3.71
CA GLN A 7 -6.86 13.27 -2.47
C GLN A 7 -7.11 11.84 -2.01
N ASP A 8 -8.28 11.31 -2.31
CA ASP A 8 -8.65 9.91 -2.09
C ASP A 8 -7.70 8.96 -2.85
N TYR A 9 -7.38 9.27 -4.11
CA TYR A 9 -6.46 8.46 -4.90
C TYR A 9 -5.02 8.58 -4.40
N ILE A 10 -4.60 9.78 -3.97
CA ILE A 10 -3.27 9.98 -3.39
C ILE A 10 -3.10 9.15 -2.12
N LEU A 11 -4.09 9.17 -1.22
CA LEU A 11 -4.04 8.32 -0.02
C LEU A 11 -3.99 6.83 -0.40
N ALA A 12 -4.79 6.37 -1.37
CA ALA A 12 -4.75 4.98 -1.81
C ALA A 12 -3.36 4.57 -2.32
N LEU A 13 -2.70 5.45 -3.09
CA LEU A 13 -1.32 5.22 -3.57
C LEU A 13 -0.31 5.18 -2.42
N TYR A 14 -0.44 6.07 -1.42
CA TYR A 14 0.42 6.05 -0.23
C TYR A 14 0.21 4.77 0.60
N LEU A 15 -1.04 4.35 0.82
CA LEU A 15 -1.35 3.11 1.53
C LEU A 15 -0.76 1.88 0.82
N ALA A 16 -0.76 1.85 -0.51
CA ALA A 16 -0.11 0.78 -1.26
C ALA A 16 1.42 0.84 -1.16
N ARG A 17 1.99 2.06 -1.30
CA ARG A 17 3.43 2.29 -1.39
C ARG A 17 4.14 2.18 -0.04
N TYR A 18 3.52 2.62 1.05
CA TYR A 18 4.15 2.75 2.37
C TYR A 18 3.52 1.87 3.46
N ALA A 19 2.40 1.24 3.18
CA ALA A 19 1.77 0.27 4.09
C ALA A 19 1.41 -1.07 3.39
N GLY A 20 1.70 -1.20 2.12
CA GLY A 20 1.52 -2.44 1.38
C GLY A 20 0.07 -2.91 1.27
N LEU A 21 -0.94 -2.02 1.31
CA LEU A 21 -2.34 -2.39 1.19
C LEU A 21 -2.71 -2.81 -0.24
N ARG A 22 -3.67 -3.72 -0.34
CA ARG A 22 -4.31 -4.05 -1.62
C ARG A 22 -5.30 -2.96 -2.01
N ILE A 23 -5.52 -2.77 -3.30
CA ILE A 23 -6.41 -1.73 -3.82
C ILE A 23 -7.82 -1.78 -3.21
N HIS A 24 -8.42 -2.96 -3.08
CA HIS A 24 -9.74 -3.10 -2.48
C HIS A 24 -9.74 -2.86 -0.96
N GLU A 25 -8.62 -3.05 -0.26
CA GLU A 25 -8.47 -2.73 1.15
C GLU A 25 -8.48 -1.22 1.36
N CYS A 26 -7.83 -0.47 0.47
CA CYS A 26 -7.85 0.99 0.49
C CYS A 26 -9.28 1.53 0.31
N PHE A 27 -9.99 1.09 -0.73
CA PHE A 27 -11.35 1.60 -1.03
C PHE A 27 -12.47 1.05 -0.12
N ARG A 28 -12.14 0.24 0.87
CA ARG A 28 -13.05 -0.18 1.94
C ARG A 28 -12.86 0.58 3.24
N MET A 29 -11.86 1.45 3.31
CA MET A 29 -11.60 2.24 4.50
C MET A 29 -12.72 3.25 4.74
N ASP A 30 -13.27 3.25 5.95
CA ASP A 30 -14.24 4.21 6.44
C ASP A 30 -13.62 5.14 7.49
N THR A 31 -14.40 6.12 7.92
CA THR A 31 -13.96 7.11 8.93
C THR A 31 -13.60 6.44 10.27
N ALA A 32 -14.33 5.41 10.69
CA ALA A 32 -14.04 4.72 11.95
C ALA A 32 -12.70 3.95 11.90
N MET A 33 -12.39 3.33 10.76
CA MET A 33 -11.10 2.68 10.53
C MET A 33 -9.96 3.69 10.53
N ALA A 34 -10.15 4.87 9.93
CA ALA A 34 -9.15 5.93 9.88
C ALA A 34 -8.91 6.56 11.27
N GLU A 35 -9.97 6.88 12.03
CA GLU A 35 -9.87 7.35 13.42
C GLU A 35 -9.12 6.36 14.30
N ARG A 36 -9.42 5.08 14.15
CA ARG A 36 -8.72 4.01 14.86
C ARG A 36 -7.25 3.96 14.47
N ALA A 37 -6.95 4.05 13.16
CA ALA A 37 -5.59 4.01 12.66
C ALA A 37 -4.72 5.15 13.22
N LEU A 38 -5.30 6.35 13.36
CA LEU A 38 -4.62 7.50 13.97
C LEU A 38 -4.36 7.30 15.47
N ARG A 39 -5.32 6.73 16.21
CA ARG A 39 -5.14 6.47 17.65
C ARG A 39 -4.12 5.39 17.94
N GLU A 40 -4.10 4.34 17.13
CA GLU A 40 -3.27 3.15 17.34
C GLU A 40 -1.91 3.25 16.62
N ASN A 41 -1.72 4.29 15.82
CA ASN A 41 -0.60 4.43 14.88
C ASN A 41 -0.40 3.16 14.01
N ALA A 42 -1.50 2.50 13.67
CA ALA A 42 -1.51 1.26 12.92
C ALA A 42 -2.83 1.04 12.18
N LEU A 43 -2.75 0.48 10.98
CA LEU A 43 -3.91 0.12 10.17
C LEU A 43 -4.38 -1.29 10.53
N THR A 44 -5.62 -1.42 10.97
CA THR A 44 -6.29 -2.73 11.12
C THR A 44 -6.95 -3.12 9.80
N VAL A 45 -6.39 -4.10 9.10
CA VAL A 45 -6.80 -4.47 7.75
C VAL A 45 -7.45 -5.84 7.74
N LYS A 46 -8.70 -5.91 7.25
CA LYS A 46 -9.42 -7.17 7.05
C LYS A 46 -9.19 -7.66 5.62
N GLY A 47 -8.44 -8.76 5.48
CA GLY A 47 -8.12 -9.38 4.21
C GLY A 47 -9.15 -10.42 3.73
N LYS A 48 -8.75 -11.21 2.73
CA LYS A 48 -9.55 -12.32 2.21
C LYS A 48 -9.80 -13.35 3.32
N GLY A 49 -10.99 -13.94 3.35
CA GLY A 49 -11.36 -14.92 4.39
C GLY A 49 -11.59 -14.32 5.78
N GLY A 50 -11.68 -12.99 5.90
CA GLY A 50 -11.95 -12.32 7.18
C GLY A 50 -10.75 -12.20 8.11
N LYS A 51 -9.57 -12.65 7.71
CA LYS A 51 -8.35 -12.53 8.50
C LYS A 51 -7.96 -11.07 8.71
N VAL A 52 -7.67 -10.73 9.96
CA VAL A 52 -7.26 -9.38 10.35
C VAL A 52 -5.74 -9.35 10.53
N ARG A 53 -5.12 -8.31 10.00
CA ARG A 53 -3.72 -7.99 10.25
C ARG A 53 -3.56 -6.55 10.70
N ILE A 54 -2.51 -6.28 11.44
CA ILE A 54 -2.12 -4.95 11.88
C ILE A 54 -0.89 -4.53 11.08
N VAL A 55 -0.96 -3.37 10.45
CA VAL A 55 0.14 -2.78 9.69
C VAL A 55 0.52 -1.46 10.36
N PRO A 56 1.71 -1.34 10.96
CA PRO A 56 2.18 -0.08 11.56
C PRO A 56 2.19 1.05 10.52
N ILE A 57 1.86 2.26 10.94
CA ILE A 57 2.04 3.46 10.13
C ILE A 57 3.45 3.98 10.42
N GLU A 58 4.33 3.86 9.43
CA GLU A 58 5.74 4.27 9.55
C GLU A 58 6.03 5.52 8.71
N ASP A 59 5.04 6.02 7.99
CA ASP A 59 5.17 7.18 7.11
C ASP A 59 4.13 8.25 7.49
N ASP A 60 4.63 9.41 7.91
CA ASP A 60 3.79 10.52 8.40
C ASP A 60 2.83 11.06 7.32
N ARG A 61 3.14 10.84 6.04
CA ARG A 61 2.24 11.23 4.94
C ARG A 61 0.90 10.50 5.01
N ILE A 62 0.90 9.24 5.48
CA ILE A 62 -0.34 8.49 5.71
C ILE A 62 -1.16 9.17 6.81
N THR A 63 -0.53 9.47 7.95
CA THR A 63 -1.19 10.13 9.08
C THR A 63 -1.79 11.48 8.67
N MET A 64 -1.01 12.33 8.01
CA MET A 64 -1.48 13.63 7.53
C MET A 64 -2.66 13.50 6.54
N MET A 65 -2.60 12.55 5.62
CA MET A 65 -3.66 12.35 4.64
C MET A 65 -4.93 11.78 5.27
N LEU A 66 -4.80 10.84 6.23
CA LEU A 66 -5.94 10.33 6.98
C LEU A 66 -6.64 11.46 7.74
N GLN A 67 -5.90 12.28 8.47
CA GLN A 67 -6.47 13.43 9.18
C GLN A 67 -7.17 14.39 8.22
N ARG A 68 -6.51 14.79 7.15
CA ARG A 68 -7.06 15.72 6.16
C ARG A 68 -8.35 15.23 5.50
N LEU A 69 -8.48 13.92 5.27
CA LEU A 69 -9.70 13.35 4.70
C LEU A 69 -10.79 13.20 5.75
N LEU A 70 -10.44 12.84 7.00
CA LEU A 70 -11.39 12.79 8.10
C LEU A 70 -12.07 14.13 8.36
N ASP A 71 -11.30 15.23 8.29
CA ASP A 71 -11.82 16.60 8.50
C ASP A 71 -12.89 16.99 7.44
N LYS A 72 -12.97 16.26 6.31
CA LYS A 72 -13.86 16.53 5.19
C LYS A 72 -14.93 15.46 4.97
N THR A 73 -14.88 14.37 5.72
CA THR A 73 -15.75 13.20 5.51
C THR A 73 -16.69 13.03 6.71
N GLU A 74 -17.98 12.90 6.45
CA GLU A 74 -18.95 12.68 7.49
C GLU A 74 -18.76 11.32 8.14
N ARG A 75 -19.06 11.25 9.44
CA ARG A 75 -18.92 10.01 10.21
C ARG A 75 -19.77 8.89 9.63
N GLY A 76 -19.17 7.73 9.48
CA GLY A 76 -19.82 6.53 8.93
C GLY A 76 -19.72 6.40 7.40
N GLN A 77 -19.19 7.43 6.72
CA GLN A 77 -18.94 7.36 5.28
C GLN A 77 -17.60 6.66 4.97
N LYS A 78 -17.45 6.23 3.73
CA LYS A 78 -16.16 5.78 3.22
C LYS A 78 -15.21 6.94 3.11
N LEU A 79 -13.97 6.74 3.52
CA LEU A 79 -12.93 7.77 3.44
C LEU A 79 -12.47 8.01 1.99
N LEU A 80 -12.54 6.99 1.14
CA LEU A 80 -12.13 7.04 -0.26
C LEU A 80 -13.32 6.69 -1.15
N ALA A 81 -13.55 7.53 -2.16
CA ALA A 81 -14.59 7.33 -3.19
C ALA A 81 -15.97 7.01 -2.56
N ASP A 82 -16.40 7.84 -1.59
CA ASP A 82 -17.73 7.69 -0.99
C ASP A 82 -18.83 7.78 -2.05
N GLY A 83 -19.90 7.01 -1.84
CA GLY A 83 -21.01 6.90 -2.80
C GLY A 83 -20.67 6.12 -4.08
N VAL A 84 -19.41 5.71 -4.28
CA VAL A 84 -18.99 4.94 -5.45
C VAL A 84 -18.84 3.45 -5.10
N PRO A 85 -19.42 2.51 -5.88
CA PRO A 85 -19.15 1.08 -5.72
C PRO A 85 -17.65 0.78 -5.78
N THR A 86 -17.19 -0.12 -4.91
CA THR A 86 -15.74 -0.40 -4.76
C THR A 86 -15.08 -0.86 -6.08
N ASP A 87 -15.76 -1.65 -6.88
CA ASP A 87 -15.31 -2.11 -8.20
C ASP A 87 -15.11 -0.94 -9.18
N ARG A 88 -16.04 0.02 -9.20
CA ARG A 88 -15.91 1.25 -10.00
C ARG A 88 -14.77 2.13 -9.52
N ALA A 89 -14.60 2.27 -8.21
CA ALA A 89 -13.49 3.02 -7.62
C ALA A 89 -12.13 2.38 -7.99
N ILE A 90 -12.03 1.05 -7.95
CA ILE A 90 -10.84 0.31 -8.37
C ILE A 90 -10.55 0.55 -9.86
N ASN A 91 -11.55 0.42 -10.73
CA ASN A 91 -11.39 0.68 -12.16
C ASN A 91 -10.96 2.14 -12.41
N GLY A 92 -11.57 3.09 -11.70
CA GLY A 92 -11.20 4.52 -11.77
C GLY A 92 -9.74 4.76 -11.42
N MET A 93 -9.22 4.14 -10.35
CA MET A 93 -7.81 4.21 -9.96
C MET A 93 -6.89 3.59 -11.02
N GLN A 94 -7.24 2.44 -11.57
CA GLN A 94 -6.44 1.80 -12.62
C GLN A 94 -6.36 2.68 -13.87
N GLN A 95 -7.49 3.29 -14.28
CA GLN A 95 -7.53 4.25 -15.39
C GLN A 95 -6.76 5.54 -15.08
N PHE A 96 -6.79 6.00 -13.83
CA PHE A 96 -5.99 7.14 -13.40
C PHE A 96 -4.49 6.86 -13.55
N ILE A 97 -4.01 5.73 -13.04
CA ILE A 97 -2.60 5.33 -13.19
C ILE A 97 -2.22 5.19 -14.67
N LEU A 98 -3.10 4.59 -15.49
CA LEU A 98 -2.85 4.40 -16.91
C LEU A 98 -2.69 5.75 -17.66
N ARG A 99 -3.58 6.70 -17.38
CA ARG A 99 -3.57 8.03 -18.04
C ARG A 99 -2.38 8.90 -17.62
N HIS A 100 -1.90 8.74 -16.39
CA HIS A 100 -0.78 9.53 -15.86
C HIS A 100 0.55 8.77 -15.88
N ARG A 101 0.60 7.62 -16.54
CA ARG A 101 1.76 6.74 -16.54
C ARG A 101 3.04 7.45 -16.96
N ASP A 102 3.00 8.20 -18.04
CA ASP A 102 4.17 8.89 -18.58
C ASP A 102 4.69 10.02 -17.69
N THR A 103 3.79 10.59 -16.85
CA THR A 103 4.13 11.64 -15.89
C THR A 103 4.73 11.09 -14.60
N ILE A 104 4.34 9.86 -14.22
CA ILE A 104 4.74 9.23 -12.95
C ILE A 104 5.81 8.15 -13.13
N CYS A 105 6.21 7.85 -14.38
CA CYS A 105 7.31 6.93 -14.67
C CYS A 105 8.65 7.52 -14.24
N ASP A 106 9.53 6.67 -13.74
CA ASP A 106 10.94 7.01 -13.55
C ASP A 106 11.61 7.07 -14.93
N PRO A 107 12.12 8.23 -15.37
CA PRO A 107 12.74 8.37 -16.68
C PRO A 107 14.02 7.54 -16.83
N THR A 108 14.63 7.10 -15.71
CA THR A 108 15.83 6.25 -15.73
C THR A 108 15.51 4.78 -16.00
N VAL A 109 14.23 4.39 -15.87
CA VAL A 109 13.77 3.00 -16.11
C VAL A 109 12.47 3.04 -16.94
N PRO A 110 12.55 3.46 -18.22
CA PRO A 110 11.37 3.75 -19.05
C PRO A 110 10.45 2.54 -19.30
N ASP A 111 11.00 1.33 -19.27
CA ASP A 111 10.23 0.09 -19.48
C ASP A 111 9.48 -0.39 -18.25
N ARG A 112 9.72 0.22 -17.09
CA ARG A 112 9.09 -0.17 -15.83
C ARG A 112 7.68 0.44 -15.72
N ARG A 113 6.68 -0.33 -16.07
CA ARG A 113 5.27 0.09 -15.96
C ARG A 113 4.85 0.20 -14.50
N ILE A 114 4.45 1.40 -14.08
CA ILE A 114 3.86 1.62 -12.76
C ILE A 114 2.45 1.03 -12.73
N THR A 115 2.20 0.19 -11.72
CA THR A 115 0.89 -0.37 -11.42
C THR A 115 0.60 -0.21 -9.93
N PHE A 116 -0.68 -0.20 -9.54
CA PHE A 116 -1.04 -0.19 -8.11
C PHE A 116 -0.41 -1.38 -7.36
N HIS A 117 -0.42 -2.54 -7.97
CA HIS A 117 0.20 -3.74 -7.41
C HIS A 117 1.73 -3.62 -7.31
N GLY A 118 2.37 -2.96 -8.28
CA GLY A 118 3.80 -2.66 -8.26
C GLY A 118 4.23 -1.83 -7.06
N LEU A 119 3.41 -0.87 -6.61
CA LEU A 119 3.69 -0.08 -5.39
C LEU A 119 3.78 -0.97 -4.15
N ARG A 120 2.89 -1.96 -4.05
CA ARG A 120 2.92 -2.93 -2.96
C ARG A 120 4.14 -3.87 -3.04
N HIS A 121 4.60 -4.23 -4.25
CA HIS A 121 5.87 -4.95 -4.44
C HIS A 121 7.06 -4.13 -3.94
N THR A 122 7.10 -2.84 -4.26
CA THR A 122 8.14 -1.93 -3.79
C THR A 122 8.16 -1.86 -2.26
N TYR A 123 6.99 -1.70 -1.61
CA TYR A 123 6.88 -1.77 -0.15
C TYR A 123 7.48 -3.07 0.41
N ALA A 124 7.12 -4.21 -0.18
CA ALA A 124 7.60 -5.52 0.29
C ALA A 124 9.13 -5.64 0.20
N ALA A 125 9.70 -5.23 -0.93
CA ALA A 125 11.13 -5.29 -1.18
C ALA A 125 11.91 -4.37 -0.22
N GLU A 126 11.47 -3.12 -0.08
CA GLU A 126 12.12 -2.15 0.83
C GLU A 126 11.99 -2.57 2.30
N LYS A 127 10.81 -3.05 2.71
CA LYS A 127 10.61 -3.52 4.08
C LYS A 127 11.48 -4.73 4.40
N TYR A 128 11.58 -5.68 3.48
CA TYR A 128 12.49 -6.81 3.62
C TYR A 128 13.95 -6.36 3.77
N THR A 129 14.41 -5.51 2.87
CA THR A 129 15.79 -4.98 2.90
C THR A 129 16.06 -4.25 4.21
N SER A 130 15.14 -3.39 4.65
CA SER A 130 15.25 -2.66 5.92
C SER A 130 15.37 -3.58 7.13
N LEU A 131 14.54 -4.64 7.20
CA LEU A 131 14.57 -5.61 8.29
C LEU A 131 15.89 -6.39 8.33
N VAL A 132 16.38 -6.84 7.18
CA VAL A 132 17.67 -7.56 7.08
C VAL A 132 18.83 -6.64 7.43
N SER A 133 18.85 -5.40 6.92
CA SER A 133 19.86 -4.40 7.28
C SER A 133 19.83 -4.01 8.75
N GLY A 134 18.66 -4.11 9.39
CA GLY A 134 18.48 -3.93 10.83
C GLY A 134 18.89 -5.14 11.69
N GLY A 135 19.47 -6.19 11.09
CA GLY A 135 20.00 -7.38 11.77
C GLY A 135 19.02 -8.54 11.90
N MET A 136 17.84 -8.46 11.30
CA MET A 136 16.90 -9.60 11.28
C MET A 136 17.40 -10.67 10.30
N THR A 137 17.21 -11.94 10.64
CA THR A 137 17.56 -13.01 9.70
C THR A 137 16.72 -12.91 8.42
N PRO A 138 17.24 -13.29 7.24
CA PRO A 138 16.47 -13.29 5.99
C PRO A 138 15.16 -14.07 6.09
N LEU A 139 15.14 -15.16 6.84
CA LEU A 139 13.94 -15.99 7.04
C LEU A 139 12.89 -15.25 7.89
N ASP A 140 13.28 -14.64 9.00
CA ASP A 140 12.37 -13.90 9.87
C ASP A 140 11.84 -12.64 9.17
N ALA A 141 12.69 -11.93 8.41
CA ALA A 141 12.30 -10.81 7.59
C ALA A 141 11.26 -11.21 6.54
N HIS A 142 11.44 -12.35 5.88
CA HIS A 142 10.50 -12.89 4.92
C HIS A 142 9.13 -13.19 5.57
N PHE A 143 9.10 -13.88 6.72
CA PHE A 143 7.86 -14.15 7.45
C PHE A 143 7.19 -12.87 7.96
N THR A 144 7.98 -11.88 8.40
CA THR A 144 7.46 -10.59 8.86
C THR A 144 6.77 -9.84 7.72
N VAL A 145 7.42 -9.72 6.55
CA VAL A 145 6.83 -9.11 5.36
C VAL A 145 5.59 -9.87 4.91
N SER A 146 5.63 -11.19 4.90
CA SER A 146 4.47 -12.04 4.55
C SER A 146 3.26 -11.73 5.43
N ARG A 147 3.45 -11.60 6.75
CA ARG A 147 2.38 -11.22 7.69
C ARG A 147 1.85 -9.82 7.45
N LEU A 148 2.72 -8.83 7.24
CA LEU A 148 2.33 -7.45 6.94
C LEU A 148 1.52 -7.36 5.65
N LEU A 149 1.87 -8.15 4.64
CA LEU A 149 1.13 -8.24 3.39
C LEU A 149 -0.16 -9.07 3.51
N GLY A 150 -0.33 -9.89 4.55
CA GLY A 150 -1.47 -10.78 4.71
C GLY A 150 -1.50 -11.87 3.63
N HIS A 151 -0.34 -12.48 3.37
CA HIS A 151 -0.25 -13.67 2.55
C HIS A 151 -0.58 -14.90 3.40
N GLU A 152 -1.40 -15.79 2.88
CA GLU A 152 -1.74 -17.05 3.57
C GLU A 152 -0.58 -18.05 3.51
N ARG A 153 0.21 -17.95 2.46
CA ARG A 153 1.35 -18.81 2.19
C ARG A 153 2.60 -17.95 2.01
N PRO A 154 3.68 -18.23 2.73
CA PRO A 154 4.93 -17.47 2.64
C PRO A 154 5.55 -17.47 1.24
N ASP A 155 5.41 -18.55 0.47
CA ASP A 155 5.91 -18.67 -0.90
C ASP A 155 5.36 -17.59 -1.86
N ILE A 156 4.16 -17.05 -1.60
CA ILE A 156 3.62 -15.92 -2.37
C ILE A 156 4.51 -14.68 -2.20
N THR A 157 5.14 -14.52 -1.03
CA THR A 157 6.05 -13.40 -0.76
C THR A 157 7.33 -13.49 -1.58
N ASP A 158 7.76 -14.69 -1.99
CA ASP A 158 8.93 -14.87 -2.84
C ASP A 158 8.82 -14.14 -4.19
N ILE A 159 7.62 -14.08 -4.77
CA ILE A 159 7.36 -13.34 -6.00
C ILE A 159 7.64 -11.84 -5.81
N TYR A 160 7.30 -11.30 -4.63
CA TYR A 160 7.52 -9.89 -4.29
C TYR A 160 9.00 -9.58 -4.02
N LEU A 161 9.74 -10.56 -3.53
CA LEU A 161 11.14 -10.42 -3.15
C LEU A 161 12.13 -10.90 -4.22
N ALA A 162 11.64 -11.40 -5.34
CA ALA A 162 12.48 -11.94 -6.42
C ALA A 162 13.53 -10.91 -6.92
N SER A 163 13.15 -9.64 -7.01
CA SER A 163 14.06 -8.55 -7.42
C SER A 163 15.18 -8.27 -6.41
N VAL A 164 14.94 -8.54 -5.12
CA VAL A 164 15.94 -8.34 -4.06
C VAL A 164 16.88 -9.54 -3.96
N LYS A 165 16.32 -10.76 -4.04
CA LYS A 165 17.08 -12.01 -3.95
C LYS A 165 17.98 -12.24 -5.20
N GLY A 166 17.52 -11.81 -6.39
CA GLY A 166 18.28 -11.95 -7.65
C GLY A 166 19.44 -10.97 -7.79
N GLY A 167 19.45 -9.86 -7.05
CA GLY A 167 20.56 -8.90 -7.03
C GLY A 167 21.79 -9.39 -6.27
N SER A 168 21.63 -10.30 -5.31
CA SER A 168 22.72 -10.85 -4.49
C SER A 168 23.56 -11.92 -5.20
N ALA A 169 23.09 -12.45 -6.34
CA ALA A 169 23.77 -13.52 -7.08
C ALA A 169 24.66 -13.02 -8.24
N ARG A 170 24.84 -11.71 -8.40
CA ARG A 170 25.68 -11.10 -9.46
C ARG A 170 26.94 -10.39 -8.94
N GLY A 171 27.37 -10.72 -7.74
CA GLY A 171 28.54 -10.12 -7.09
C GLY A 171 29.50 -11.19 -6.54
N GLU A 172 29.94 -12.13 -7.37
CA GLU A 172 31.14 -12.92 -7.21
C GLU A 172 31.88 -13.01 -8.55
#